data_5aea52f717763d411469d429153e3bbd
#
_entry.id   5aea52f717763d411469d429153e3bbd
#
_cell.length_a   1.000
_cell.length_b   1.000
_cell.length_c   1.000
_cell.angle_alpha   90.00
_cell.angle_beta   90.00
_cell.angle_gamma   90.00
#
_symmetry.space_group_name_H-M   'P 1'
#
loop_
_entity.id
_entity.type
_entity.pdbx_description
1 polymer ?
#
loop_
_entity_poly.entity_id
_entity_poly.type
_entity_poly.pdbx_seq_one_letter_code
_entity_poly.pdbx_strand_id
1 'polypeptide(L)'
;MSDQNHASDIVVADKFSWRDLFKKEDWLSIWIAFILTAVAAVGGITGGFDFSGAKFATWGFSAAEFSDPAKMKGLFGIFNAALWSKLGLTFGALALLYAIGNKLEGKNPFKFLGAFAGLFALVTVVRILSAEATFKHYLEFAFWALILGLFISNVVKTPTWLKPAVRTEF
;
A
#
# COMPACT_ATOMS: atom_id res chain seq x y z
N MET A 1 45.09 35.56 -5.79
CA MET A 1 44.19 36.10 -4.73
C MET A 1 42.79 36.04 -5.30
N SER A 2 42.11 34.97 -5.06
CA SER A 2 40.70 34.75 -5.44
C SER A 2 39.97 34.33 -4.17
N ASP A 3 39.30 35.29 -3.56
CA ASP A 3 38.46 35.06 -2.40
C ASP A 3 37.28 34.20 -2.80
N GLN A 4 37.31 33.01 -2.28
CA GLN A 4 36.16 32.09 -2.34
C GLN A 4 35.09 32.60 -1.35
N ASN A 5 34.06 33.22 -1.90
CA ASN A 5 32.81 33.42 -1.18
C ASN A 5 32.14 32.06 -0.97
N HIS A 6 32.52 31.38 0.10
CA HIS A 6 31.65 30.40 0.73
C HIS A 6 30.50 31.19 1.38
N ALA A 7 29.53 31.55 0.55
CA ALA A 7 28.21 31.85 1.07
C ALA A 7 27.72 30.57 1.74
N SER A 8 27.81 30.57 3.07
CA SER A 8 27.15 29.54 3.88
C SER A 8 25.69 29.51 3.47
N ASP A 9 25.26 28.42 2.88
CA ASP A 9 23.85 28.06 2.73
C ASP A 9 23.29 27.96 4.16
N ILE A 10 22.89 29.09 4.70
CA ILE A 10 22.08 29.14 5.90
C ILE A 10 20.75 28.55 5.44
N VAL A 11 20.51 27.29 5.80
CA VAL A 11 19.21 26.68 5.72
C VAL A 11 18.29 27.58 6.56
N VAL A 12 17.65 28.52 5.91
CA VAL A 12 16.63 29.36 6.54
C VAL A 12 15.52 28.39 6.91
N ALA A 13 15.43 28.07 8.19
CA ALA A 13 14.34 27.27 8.73
C ALA A 13 13.03 27.93 8.27
N ASP A 14 12.32 27.25 7.40
CA ASP A 14 11.08 27.71 6.81
C ASP A 14 10.13 28.11 7.95
N LYS A 15 9.64 29.34 7.97
CA LYS A 15 8.78 29.82 9.06
C LYS A 15 7.55 28.95 9.09
N PHE A 16 7.35 28.23 10.20
CA PHE A 16 6.17 27.39 10.41
C PHE A 16 4.89 28.19 10.14
N SER A 17 4.11 27.71 9.19
CA SER A 17 2.78 28.25 8.88
C SER A 17 1.72 27.18 9.17
N TRP A 18 0.65 27.58 9.87
CA TRP A 18 -0.50 26.68 10.10
C TRP A 18 -1.11 26.14 8.81
N ARG A 19 -0.92 26.85 7.68
CA ARG A 19 -1.34 26.38 6.35
C ARG A 19 -0.52 25.18 5.87
N ASP A 20 0.71 25.04 6.31
CA ASP A 20 1.60 23.93 5.92
C ASP A 20 1.14 22.61 6.49
N LEU A 21 0.46 22.62 7.66
CA LEU A 21 -0.18 21.46 8.27
C LEU A 21 -1.25 20.80 7.38
N PHE A 22 -1.81 21.54 6.43
CA PHE A 22 -2.89 21.05 5.55
C PHE A 22 -2.47 20.96 4.09
N LYS A 23 -1.28 21.45 3.72
CA LYS A 23 -0.83 21.50 2.32
C LYS A 23 0.43 20.69 2.05
N LYS A 24 1.28 20.48 3.04
CA LYS A 24 2.50 19.68 2.88
C LYS A 24 2.14 18.18 2.90
N GLU A 25 2.69 17.41 1.97
CA GLU A 25 2.43 15.98 1.76
C GLU A 25 2.65 15.15 3.04
N ASP A 26 3.69 15.47 3.81
CA ASP A 26 4.01 14.79 5.06
C ASP A 26 2.88 14.92 6.09
N TRP A 27 2.33 16.14 6.25
CA TRP A 27 1.24 16.38 7.17
C TRP A 27 -0.08 15.77 6.73
N LEU A 28 -0.36 15.75 5.42
CA LEU A 28 -1.53 15.07 4.86
C LEU A 28 -1.48 13.57 5.14
N SER A 29 -0.31 12.96 5.01
CA SER A 29 -0.11 11.55 5.33
C SER A 29 -0.39 11.24 6.81
N ILE A 30 0.05 12.13 7.72
CA ILE A 30 -0.24 12.04 9.15
C ILE A 30 -1.75 12.14 9.42
N TRP A 31 -2.43 13.10 8.80
CA TRP A 31 -3.88 13.26 8.95
C TRP A 31 -4.67 12.06 8.44
N ILE A 32 -4.29 11.52 7.28
CA ILE A 32 -4.89 10.31 6.72
C ILE A 32 -4.71 9.13 7.68
N ALA A 33 -3.50 8.94 8.22
CA ALA A 33 -3.21 7.89 9.19
C ALA A 33 -4.05 8.06 10.48
N PHE A 34 -4.19 9.29 10.96
CA PHE A 34 -5.00 9.60 12.15
C PHE A 34 -6.49 9.29 11.93
N ILE A 35 -7.04 9.70 10.78
CA ILE A 35 -8.43 9.42 10.41
C ILE A 35 -8.67 7.91 10.32
N LEU A 36 -7.78 7.19 9.62
CA LEU A 36 -7.88 5.73 9.51
C LEU A 36 -7.83 5.04 10.87
N THR A 37 -6.93 5.48 11.74
CA THR A 37 -6.79 4.94 13.10
C THR A 37 -8.04 5.23 13.94
N ALA A 38 -8.56 6.45 13.87
CA ALA A 38 -9.77 6.84 14.59
C ALA A 38 -10.99 6.04 14.11
N VAL A 39 -11.16 5.90 12.78
CA VAL A 39 -12.26 5.11 12.19
C VAL A 39 -12.13 3.63 12.57
N ALA A 40 -10.91 3.08 12.55
CA ALA A 40 -10.67 1.71 12.97
C ALA A 40 -10.95 1.49 14.46
N ALA A 41 -10.56 2.43 15.33
CA ALA A 41 -10.83 2.38 16.77
C ALA A 41 -12.34 2.44 17.06
N VAL A 42 -13.05 3.38 16.45
CA VAL A 42 -14.50 3.50 16.58
C VAL A 42 -15.21 2.25 16.06
N GLY A 43 -14.82 1.76 14.89
CA GLY A 43 -15.36 0.53 14.30
C GLY A 43 -15.15 -0.70 15.21
N GLY A 44 -13.96 -0.81 15.82
CA GLY A 44 -13.65 -1.89 16.77
C GLY A 44 -14.46 -1.80 18.06
N ILE A 45 -14.68 -0.59 18.60
CA ILE A 45 -15.45 -0.39 19.83
C ILE A 45 -16.95 -0.61 19.59
N THR A 46 -17.48 -0.14 18.47
CA THR A 46 -18.92 -0.23 18.16
C THR A 46 -19.32 -1.56 17.54
N GLY A 47 -18.36 -2.39 17.14
CA GLY A 47 -18.63 -3.63 16.39
C GLY A 47 -19.26 -3.40 15.01
N GLY A 48 -19.32 -2.14 14.55
CA GLY A 48 -20.00 -1.76 13.31
C GLY A 48 -19.20 -2.02 12.04
N PHE A 49 -17.86 -2.06 12.14
CA PHE A 49 -16.96 -2.29 11.01
C PHE A 49 -15.87 -3.30 11.38
N ASP A 50 -15.85 -4.42 10.68
CA ASP A 50 -14.74 -5.36 10.75
C ASP A 50 -13.61 -4.91 9.83
N PHE A 51 -12.64 -4.16 10.39
CA PHE A 51 -11.40 -3.79 9.74
C PHE A 51 -10.36 -4.92 9.75
N SER A 52 -10.73 -6.14 10.14
CA SER A 52 -9.86 -7.28 9.91
C SER A 52 -9.56 -7.38 8.41
N GLY A 53 -8.32 -7.07 8.04
CA GLY A 53 -7.91 -7.05 6.65
C GLY A 53 -8.25 -8.37 5.96
N ALA A 54 -8.44 -8.33 4.65
CA ALA A 54 -8.69 -9.52 3.86
C ALA A 54 -7.63 -10.58 4.15
N LYS A 55 -8.02 -11.65 4.81
CA LYS A 55 -7.13 -12.78 5.12
C LYS A 55 -7.27 -13.82 4.04
N PHE A 56 -6.18 -14.06 3.30
CA PHE A 56 -6.13 -15.17 2.37
C PHE A 56 -6.01 -16.49 3.13
N ALA A 57 -6.85 -17.47 2.76
CA ALA A 57 -6.71 -18.82 3.28
C ALA A 57 -5.37 -19.40 2.84
N THR A 58 -4.77 -20.24 3.69
CA THR A 58 -3.54 -20.95 3.34
C THR A 58 -3.84 -21.96 2.23
N TRP A 59 -3.06 -21.95 1.16
CA TRP A 59 -3.16 -22.83 0.02
C TRP A 59 -1.80 -23.49 -0.25
N GLY A 60 -1.75 -24.54 -1.03
CA GLY A 60 -0.51 -25.24 -1.30
C GLY A 60 -0.48 -25.91 -2.66
N PHE A 61 0.76 -26.13 -3.17
CA PHE A 61 1.04 -26.75 -4.47
C PHE A 61 1.42 -28.23 -4.40
N SER A 62 1.60 -28.80 -3.20
CA SER A 62 2.04 -30.18 -3.12
C SER A 62 0.96 -31.17 -3.58
N ALA A 63 1.37 -32.27 -4.23
CA ALA A 63 0.44 -33.30 -4.68
C ALA A 63 -0.41 -33.89 -3.53
N ALA A 64 0.17 -33.99 -2.33
CA ALA A 64 -0.51 -34.40 -1.11
C ALA A 64 -1.60 -33.40 -0.68
N GLU A 65 -1.45 -32.15 -1.01
CA GLU A 65 -2.39 -31.08 -0.69
C GLU A 65 -3.52 -30.98 -1.71
N PHE A 66 -3.27 -31.35 -2.95
CA PHE A 66 -4.32 -31.50 -3.98
C PHE A 66 -5.25 -32.68 -3.69
N SER A 67 -4.77 -33.67 -2.95
CA SER A 67 -5.58 -34.84 -2.55
C SER A 67 -6.43 -34.58 -1.31
N ASP A 68 -6.16 -33.50 -0.58
CA ASP A 68 -6.91 -33.14 0.64
C ASP A 68 -8.01 -32.10 0.31
N PRO A 69 -9.31 -32.49 0.42
CA PRO A 69 -10.42 -31.58 0.13
C PRO A 69 -10.39 -30.29 0.95
N ALA A 70 -9.83 -30.31 2.17
CA ALA A 70 -9.74 -29.13 3.04
C ALA A 70 -8.71 -28.12 2.50
N LYS A 71 -7.63 -28.59 1.89
CA LYS A 71 -6.57 -27.74 1.32
C LYS A 71 -6.92 -27.23 -0.07
N MET A 72 -7.65 -28.03 -0.86
CA MET A 72 -8.28 -27.56 -2.10
C MET A 72 -9.24 -26.39 -1.82
N LYS A 73 -10.00 -26.43 -0.72
CA LYS A 73 -10.81 -25.29 -0.28
C LYS A 73 -9.98 -24.02 -0.03
N GLY A 74 -8.73 -24.14 0.42
CA GLY A 74 -7.81 -23.01 0.58
C GLY A 74 -7.51 -22.31 -0.75
N LEU A 75 -7.21 -23.07 -1.80
CA LEU A 75 -6.95 -22.54 -3.14
C LEU A 75 -8.21 -21.87 -3.72
N PHE A 76 -9.37 -22.54 -3.66
CA PHE A 76 -10.64 -21.98 -4.11
C PHE A 76 -11.14 -20.84 -3.20
N GLY A 77 -10.70 -20.78 -1.95
CA GLY A 77 -10.96 -19.69 -1.04
C GLY A 77 -10.40 -18.34 -1.51
N ILE A 78 -9.36 -18.35 -2.38
CA ILE A 78 -8.85 -17.14 -3.03
C ILE A 78 -9.92 -16.51 -3.92
N PHE A 79 -10.80 -17.29 -4.52
CA PHE A 79 -11.89 -16.84 -5.40
C PHE A 79 -13.19 -16.54 -4.65
N ASN A 80 -13.16 -16.46 -3.33
CA ASN A 80 -14.34 -16.17 -2.53
C ASN A 80 -14.81 -14.72 -2.74
N ALA A 81 -16.08 -14.55 -3.11
CA ALA A 81 -16.68 -13.22 -3.31
C ALA A 81 -16.59 -12.31 -2.08
N ALA A 82 -16.71 -12.87 -0.87
CA ALA A 82 -16.57 -12.11 0.38
C ALA A 82 -15.15 -11.56 0.57
N LEU A 83 -14.11 -12.29 0.17
CA LEU A 83 -12.72 -11.81 0.19
C LEU A 83 -12.52 -10.64 -0.79
N TRP A 84 -12.99 -10.80 -2.02
CA TRP A 84 -12.85 -9.77 -3.04
C TRP A 84 -13.67 -8.52 -2.74
N SER A 85 -14.85 -8.67 -2.11
CA SER A 85 -15.62 -7.51 -1.65
C SER A 85 -14.88 -6.74 -0.55
N LYS A 86 -14.25 -7.42 0.41
CA LYS A 86 -13.40 -6.77 1.42
C LYS A 86 -12.17 -6.08 0.81
N LEU A 87 -11.51 -6.72 -0.15
CA LEU A 87 -10.41 -6.10 -0.90
C LEU A 87 -10.86 -4.86 -1.66
N GLY A 88 -11.99 -4.95 -2.36
CA GLY A 88 -12.59 -3.85 -3.11
C GLY A 88 -12.96 -2.68 -2.20
N LEU A 89 -13.54 -2.96 -1.03
CA LEU A 89 -13.88 -1.94 -0.05
C LEU A 89 -12.62 -1.27 0.51
N THR A 90 -11.59 -2.04 0.83
CA THR A 90 -10.31 -1.50 1.31
C THR A 90 -9.65 -0.65 0.23
N PHE A 91 -9.61 -1.13 -1.01
CA PHE A 91 -9.11 -0.35 -2.15
C PHE A 91 -9.88 0.95 -2.33
N GLY A 92 -11.22 0.88 -2.33
CA GLY A 92 -12.08 2.06 -2.51
C GLY A 92 -11.89 3.10 -1.41
N ALA A 93 -11.82 2.67 -0.15
CA ALA A 93 -11.60 3.56 0.98
C ALA A 93 -10.24 4.25 0.90
N LEU A 94 -9.16 3.50 0.64
CA LEU A 94 -7.82 4.06 0.50
C LEU A 94 -7.72 4.97 -0.74
N ALA A 95 -8.25 4.52 -1.88
CA ALA A 95 -8.26 5.30 -3.12
C ALA A 95 -8.97 6.64 -2.94
N LEU A 96 -10.10 6.64 -2.23
CA LEU A 96 -10.84 7.87 -1.93
C LEU A 96 -10.03 8.82 -1.07
N LEU A 97 -9.42 8.32 0.02
CA LEU A 97 -8.61 9.13 0.92
C LEU A 97 -7.41 9.74 0.20
N TYR A 98 -6.68 8.94 -0.56
CA TYR A 98 -5.54 9.44 -1.35
C TYR A 98 -5.96 10.36 -2.48
N ALA A 99 -7.11 10.13 -3.12
CA ALA A 99 -7.64 11.04 -4.14
C ALA A 99 -7.98 12.42 -3.55
N ILE A 100 -8.57 12.44 -2.36
CA ILE A 100 -8.83 13.68 -1.63
C ILE A 100 -7.51 14.39 -1.29
N GLY A 101 -6.53 13.68 -0.73
CA GLY A 101 -5.19 14.20 -0.43
C GLY A 101 -4.53 14.84 -1.66
N ASN A 102 -4.45 14.10 -2.77
CA ASN A 102 -3.88 14.61 -4.03
C ASN A 102 -4.62 15.85 -4.56
N LYS A 103 -5.95 15.88 -4.42
CA LYS A 103 -6.74 17.05 -4.83
C LYS A 103 -6.42 18.28 -3.97
N LEU A 104 -6.23 18.11 -2.66
CA LEU A 104 -5.85 19.19 -1.74
C LEU A 104 -4.46 19.74 -2.07
N GLU A 105 -3.54 18.88 -2.54
CA GLU A 105 -2.21 19.27 -3.02
C GLU A 105 -2.21 19.90 -4.42
N GLY A 106 -3.36 19.91 -5.11
CA GLY A 106 -3.45 20.39 -6.49
C GLY A 106 -2.92 19.42 -7.55
N LYS A 107 -2.63 18.18 -7.15
CA LYS A 107 -2.19 17.10 -8.06
C LYS A 107 -3.39 16.45 -8.75
N ASN A 108 -3.17 15.82 -9.90
CA ASN A 108 -4.24 15.14 -10.63
C ASN A 108 -4.55 13.76 -9.98
N PRO A 109 -5.73 13.58 -9.34
CA PRO A 109 -6.05 12.36 -8.62
C PRO A 109 -6.20 11.14 -9.55
N PHE A 110 -6.57 11.32 -10.82
CA PHE A 110 -6.78 10.19 -11.75
C PHE A 110 -5.47 9.51 -12.16
N LYS A 111 -4.39 10.29 -12.35
CA LYS A 111 -3.07 9.72 -12.65
C LYS A 111 -2.54 8.90 -11.47
N PHE A 112 -2.75 9.41 -10.26
CA PHE A 112 -2.39 8.70 -9.04
C PHE A 112 -3.24 7.43 -8.86
N LEU A 113 -4.54 7.50 -9.10
CA LEU A 113 -5.47 6.37 -8.91
C LEU A 113 -5.07 5.16 -9.77
N GLY A 114 -4.68 5.38 -11.03
CA GLY A 114 -4.18 4.32 -11.91
C GLY A 114 -2.90 3.66 -11.37
N ALA A 115 -1.94 4.47 -10.93
CA ALA A 115 -0.71 3.98 -10.34
C ALA A 115 -0.96 3.24 -9.01
N PHE A 116 -1.86 3.75 -8.17
CA PHE A 116 -2.26 3.13 -6.91
C PHE A 116 -2.97 1.79 -7.14
N ALA A 117 -3.84 1.69 -8.16
CA ALA A 117 -4.50 0.43 -8.51
C ALA A 117 -3.47 -0.64 -8.90
N GLY A 118 -2.46 -0.28 -9.68
CA GLY A 118 -1.36 -1.20 -10.03
C GLY A 118 -0.55 -1.64 -8.81
N LEU A 119 -0.23 -0.73 -7.91
CA LEU A 119 0.48 -1.05 -6.67
C LEU A 119 -0.38 -1.95 -5.77
N PHE A 120 -1.67 -1.66 -5.63
CA PHE A 120 -2.59 -2.47 -4.85
C PHE A 120 -2.75 -3.89 -5.41
N ALA A 121 -2.83 -4.03 -6.74
CA ALA A 121 -2.83 -5.33 -7.40
C ALA A 121 -1.54 -6.11 -7.11
N LEU A 122 -0.38 -5.45 -7.20
CA LEU A 122 0.91 -6.05 -6.88
C LEU A 122 0.94 -6.55 -5.43
N VAL A 123 0.53 -5.73 -4.47
CA VAL A 123 0.46 -6.11 -3.05
C VAL A 123 -0.50 -7.28 -2.84
N THR A 124 -1.60 -7.32 -3.56
CA THR A 124 -2.54 -8.44 -3.52
C THR A 124 -1.90 -9.74 -4.02
N VAL A 125 -1.14 -9.69 -5.12
CA VAL A 125 -0.37 -10.84 -5.63
C VAL A 125 0.65 -11.31 -4.59
N VAL A 126 1.40 -10.39 -3.98
CA VAL A 126 2.36 -10.72 -2.90
C VAL A 126 1.65 -11.43 -1.74
N ARG A 127 0.47 -10.95 -1.34
CA ARG A 127 -0.31 -11.58 -0.26
C ARG A 127 -0.80 -12.98 -0.61
N ILE A 128 -1.20 -13.20 -1.86
CA ILE A 128 -1.59 -14.53 -2.35
C ILE A 128 -0.38 -15.47 -2.30
N LEU A 129 0.78 -15.04 -2.81
CA LEU A 129 2.00 -15.85 -2.79
C LEU A 129 2.46 -16.17 -1.36
N SER A 130 2.42 -15.19 -0.46
CA SER A 130 2.83 -15.39 0.93
C SER A 130 1.85 -16.26 1.75
N ALA A 131 0.64 -16.50 1.25
CA ALA A 131 -0.33 -17.40 1.89
C ALA A 131 -0.13 -18.88 1.53
N GLU A 132 0.77 -19.21 0.59
CA GLU A 132 1.12 -20.57 0.25
C GLU A 132 1.75 -21.28 1.46
N ALA A 133 1.36 -22.55 1.70
CA ALA A 133 1.64 -23.29 2.94
C ALA A 133 3.14 -23.44 3.23
N THR A 134 3.93 -23.74 2.21
CA THR A 134 5.38 -23.95 2.34
C THR A 134 6.07 -22.60 2.60
N PHE A 135 5.74 -21.60 1.81
CA PHE A 135 6.35 -20.28 1.91
C PHE A 135 5.97 -19.54 3.18
N LYS A 136 4.72 -19.65 3.62
CA LYS A 136 4.23 -19.03 4.86
C LYS A 136 5.05 -19.44 6.09
N HIS A 137 5.63 -20.65 6.07
CA HIS A 137 6.44 -21.15 7.18
C HIS A 137 7.86 -20.58 7.19
N TYR A 138 8.43 -20.32 6.00
CA TYR A 138 9.84 -19.92 5.86
C TYR A 138 10.02 -18.46 5.45
N LEU A 139 9.06 -17.88 4.76
CA LEU A 139 9.18 -16.56 4.14
C LEU A 139 7.99 -15.67 4.50
N GLU A 140 8.28 -14.61 5.23
CA GLU A 140 7.27 -13.61 5.56
C GLU A 140 6.88 -12.76 4.33
N PHE A 141 5.73 -12.11 4.43
CA PHE A 141 5.20 -11.19 3.40
C PHE A 141 6.25 -10.15 2.96
N ALA A 142 7.03 -9.61 3.89
CA ALA A 142 8.04 -8.59 3.60
C ALA A 142 9.13 -9.10 2.64
N PHE A 143 9.52 -10.36 2.75
CA PHE A 143 10.51 -10.98 1.86
C PHE A 143 9.99 -11.10 0.42
N TRP A 144 8.74 -11.51 0.24
CA TRP A 144 8.10 -11.56 -1.07
C TRP A 144 7.95 -10.17 -1.69
N ALA A 145 7.58 -9.17 -0.90
CA ALA A 145 7.50 -7.79 -1.34
C ALA A 145 8.87 -7.27 -1.82
N LEU A 146 9.94 -7.61 -1.10
CA LEU A 146 11.31 -7.25 -1.48
C LEU A 146 11.74 -7.92 -2.79
N ILE A 147 11.55 -9.24 -2.93
CA ILE A 147 11.91 -9.98 -4.15
C ILE A 147 11.17 -9.41 -5.36
N LEU A 148 9.84 -9.27 -5.26
CA LEU A 148 9.04 -8.74 -6.36
C LEU A 148 9.38 -7.28 -6.67
N GLY A 149 9.63 -6.47 -5.64
CA GLY A 149 10.08 -5.09 -5.83
C GLY A 149 11.41 -5.01 -6.57
N LEU A 150 12.40 -5.80 -6.16
CA LEU A 150 13.70 -5.89 -6.83
C LEU A 150 13.57 -6.43 -8.26
N PHE A 151 12.76 -7.46 -8.47
CA PHE A 151 12.53 -8.02 -9.80
C PHE A 151 11.92 -6.99 -10.73
N ILE A 152 10.87 -6.29 -10.31
CA ILE A 152 10.23 -5.25 -11.11
C ILE A 152 11.19 -4.10 -11.38
N SER A 153 11.94 -3.65 -10.38
CA SER A 153 12.87 -2.53 -10.52
C SER A 153 14.03 -2.84 -11.46
N ASN A 154 14.58 -4.05 -11.40
CA ASN A 154 15.82 -4.39 -12.13
C ASN A 154 15.54 -5.07 -13.48
N VAL A 155 14.52 -5.93 -13.57
CA VAL A 155 14.25 -6.74 -14.79
C VAL A 155 13.19 -6.07 -15.66
N VAL A 156 12.05 -5.72 -15.09
CA VAL A 156 10.91 -5.16 -15.84
C VAL A 156 11.11 -3.66 -16.11
N LYS A 157 11.90 -2.98 -15.27
CA LYS A 157 12.01 -1.51 -15.14
C LYS A 157 10.66 -0.91 -14.75
N THR A 158 10.63 -0.12 -13.70
CA THR A 158 9.39 0.47 -13.20
C THR A 158 8.62 1.21 -14.30
N PRO A 159 7.42 0.76 -14.67
CA PRO A 159 6.63 1.39 -15.71
C PRO A 159 6.35 2.86 -15.38
N THR A 160 6.33 3.71 -16.40
CA THR A 160 6.14 5.17 -16.21
C THR A 160 4.82 5.52 -15.54
N TRP A 161 3.78 4.75 -15.78
CA TRP A 161 2.45 4.95 -15.18
C TRP A 161 2.41 4.60 -13.68
N LEU A 162 3.34 3.75 -13.20
CA LEU A 162 3.43 3.36 -11.78
C LEU A 162 4.26 4.37 -10.96
N LYS A 163 5.12 5.15 -11.62
CA LYS A 163 5.99 6.13 -10.96
C LYS A 163 5.27 7.09 -10.00
N PRO A 164 4.06 7.62 -10.31
CA PRO A 164 3.37 8.53 -9.39
C PRO A 164 3.01 7.93 -8.03
N ALA A 165 2.84 6.60 -7.93
CA ALA A 165 2.53 5.94 -6.67
C ALA A 165 3.80 5.46 -5.91
N VAL A 166 4.94 5.35 -6.60
CA VAL A 166 6.19 4.81 -6.04
C VAL A 166 7.21 5.92 -5.77
N ARG A 167 7.19 7.00 -6.53
CA ARG A 167 8.05 8.16 -6.30
C ARG A 167 7.33 9.17 -5.41
N THR A 168 7.70 9.19 -4.17
CA THR A 168 7.73 10.42 -3.39
C THR A 168 8.95 11.18 -3.92
N GLU A 169 8.72 12.24 -4.67
CA GLU A 169 9.79 13.17 -5.04
C GLU A 169 10.22 13.88 -3.76
N PHE A 170 11.43 13.56 -3.31
CA PHE A 170 12.14 14.35 -2.34
C PHE A 170 12.82 15.52 -3.06
#